data_a44abcf5cd784292e775c7fdff6abd9b
#
_entry.id   a44abcf5cd784292e775c7fdff6abd9b
#
_cell.length_a   1.000
_cell.length_b   1.000
_cell.length_c   1.000
_cell.angle_alpha   90.00
_cell.angle_beta   90.00
_cell.angle_gamma   90.00
#
_symmetry.space_group_name_H-M   'P 1'
#
loop_
_entity.id
_entity.type
_entity.pdbx_description
1 polymer ?
#
loop_
_entity_poly.entity_id
_entity_poly.type
_entity_poly.pdbx_seq_one_letter_code
_entity_poly.pdbx_strand_id
1 'polypeptide(L)'
;MKKLLTIASLALFSVVILVSFSPPAPDGGVNKPAKLSPKKAPIGTVHRAGLGAIDKGKYLVEIMGCADCHAPKKMTAQGPIPDPDLGLSGHPAKIPMGKVLKTQDWVLFHPMNTIAVGPWGASFSANLTPDATGIGSWSEEQFIIAMTEGKSKGIRTARPLLPPMPWPNYVNMKKEDLSAVFAYLKSCKPVENPVPQPITPDKL
;
A
#
# COMPACT_ATOMS: atom_id res chain seq x y z
N MET A 1 29.43 60.07 53.48
CA MET A 1 28.21 59.90 52.64
C MET A 1 27.92 58.41 52.55
N LYS A 2 26.96 57.95 53.35
CA LYS A 2 26.64 56.52 53.47
C LYS A 2 25.53 56.22 52.53
N LYS A 3 25.72 55.29 51.55
CA LYS A 3 24.70 54.77 50.68
C LYS A 3 24.00 53.57 51.35
N LEU A 4 22.73 53.69 51.62
CA LEU A 4 21.88 52.63 52.08
C LEU A 4 21.63 51.64 50.91
N LEU A 5 21.92 50.37 51.07
CA LEU A 5 21.46 49.29 50.21
C LEU A 5 20.12 48.80 50.76
N THR A 6 19.09 48.94 49.96
CA THR A 6 17.78 48.35 50.22
C THR A 6 17.75 46.95 49.63
N ILE A 7 17.60 45.95 50.49
CA ILE A 7 17.44 44.55 50.07
C ILE A 7 15.94 44.32 49.88
N ALA A 8 15.52 44.12 48.63
CA ALA A 8 14.17 43.68 48.28
C ALA A 8 14.07 42.17 48.43
N SER A 9 13.32 41.72 49.44
CA SER A 9 12.98 40.32 49.61
C SER A 9 11.96 39.86 48.58
N LEU A 10 12.34 38.99 47.68
CA LEU A 10 11.44 38.33 46.74
C LEU A 10 10.81 37.12 47.46
N ALA A 11 9.55 37.23 47.81
CA ALA A 11 8.77 36.11 48.32
C ALA A 11 8.37 35.20 47.16
N LEU A 12 8.97 34.01 47.09
CA LEU A 12 8.54 32.91 46.22
C LEU A 12 7.24 32.32 46.75
N PHE A 13 6.13 32.62 46.08
CA PHE A 13 4.88 31.87 46.27
C PHE A 13 4.97 30.54 45.54
N SER A 14 5.24 29.48 46.29
CA SER A 14 5.12 28.09 45.80
C SER A 14 3.66 27.71 45.74
N VAL A 15 3.11 27.70 44.52
CA VAL A 15 1.77 27.16 44.25
C VAL A 15 1.91 25.63 44.24
N VAL A 16 1.50 24.99 45.34
CA VAL A 16 1.35 23.52 45.39
C VAL A 16 0.02 23.17 44.72
N ILE A 17 0.09 22.67 43.48
CA ILE A 17 -1.06 22.09 42.79
C ILE A 17 -1.28 20.70 43.38
N LEU A 18 -2.24 20.60 44.30
CA LEU A 18 -2.77 19.31 44.77
C LEU A 18 -3.59 18.69 43.62
N VAL A 19 -2.96 17.79 42.90
CA VAL A 19 -3.67 16.91 41.95
C VAL A 19 -4.40 15.86 42.80
N SER A 20 -5.70 16.06 43.00
CA SER A 20 -6.55 15.05 43.63
C SER A 20 -6.67 13.85 42.66
N PHE A 21 -5.96 12.77 42.98
CA PHE A 21 -6.15 11.49 42.36
C PHE A 21 -7.45 10.89 42.91
N SER A 22 -8.53 10.97 42.14
CA SER A 22 -9.72 10.17 42.45
C SER A 22 -9.43 8.72 42.04
N PRO A 23 -9.71 7.73 42.93
CA PRO A 23 -9.59 6.34 42.54
C PRO A 23 -10.57 6.05 41.38
N PRO A 24 -10.21 5.16 40.43
CA PRO A 24 -11.13 4.76 39.37
C PRO A 24 -12.37 4.12 40.00
N ALA A 25 -13.53 4.45 39.45
CA ALA A 25 -14.78 3.82 39.83
C ALA A 25 -14.68 2.29 39.70
N PRO A 26 -15.36 1.51 40.59
CA PRO A 26 -15.32 0.06 40.49
C PRO A 26 -15.91 -0.37 39.14
N ASP A 27 -15.20 -1.31 38.52
CA ASP A 27 -15.48 -1.88 37.19
C ASP A 27 -16.97 -2.22 37.01
N GLY A 28 -17.67 -1.38 36.27
CA GLY A 28 -18.89 -1.81 35.62
C GLY A 28 -18.53 -2.98 34.69
N GLY A 29 -19.15 -4.12 34.97
CA GLY A 29 -18.83 -5.44 34.42
C GLY A 29 -18.30 -5.41 33.00
N VAL A 30 -17.05 -5.82 32.86
CA VAL A 30 -16.45 -6.15 31.59
C VAL A 30 -17.32 -7.25 30.97
N ASN A 31 -18.17 -6.88 30.02
CA ASN A 31 -18.81 -7.85 29.16
C ASN A 31 -17.70 -8.68 28.53
N LYS A 32 -17.54 -9.90 29.08
CA LYS A 32 -16.63 -10.90 28.55
C LYS A 32 -16.86 -10.95 27.04
N PRO A 33 -15.83 -10.69 26.21
CA PRO A 33 -16.04 -10.72 24.77
C PRO A 33 -16.65 -12.08 24.44
N ALA A 34 -17.81 -12.07 23.80
CA ALA A 34 -18.43 -13.30 23.31
C ALA A 34 -17.33 -14.02 22.54
N LYS A 35 -17.02 -15.27 22.94
CA LYS A 35 -16.16 -16.14 22.14
C LYS A 35 -16.85 -16.26 20.78
N LEU A 36 -16.41 -15.42 19.85
CA LEU A 36 -16.63 -15.65 18.43
C LEU A 36 -15.85 -16.93 18.12
N SER A 37 -16.48 -18.06 18.40
CA SER A 37 -16.08 -19.32 17.81
C SER A 37 -16.24 -19.11 16.31
N PRO A 38 -15.15 -19.12 15.49
CA PRO A 38 -15.32 -19.09 14.07
C PRO A 38 -16.16 -20.34 13.76
N LYS A 39 -17.44 -20.16 13.44
CA LYS A 39 -18.19 -21.21 12.76
C LYS A 39 -17.38 -21.49 11.51
N LYS A 40 -16.59 -22.55 11.59
CA LYS A 40 -15.90 -23.11 10.44
C LYS A 40 -17.03 -23.43 9.47
N ALA A 41 -17.26 -22.52 8.53
CA ALA A 41 -18.15 -22.83 7.41
C ALA A 41 -17.64 -24.19 6.88
N PRO A 42 -18.50 -25.16 6.61
CA PRO A 42 -18.04 -26.40 6.04
C PRO A 42 -17.21 -25.99 4.83
N ILE A 43 -15.93 -26.37 4.83
CA ILE A 43 -15.11 -26.33 3.64
C ILE A 43 -15.78 -27.37 2.75
N GLY A 44 -16.89 -26.94 2.11
CA GLY A 44 -17.41 -27.65 0.98
C GLY A 44 -16.23 -27.77 0.06
N THR A 45 -15.84 -28.98 -0.28
CA THR A 45 -14.98 -29.29 -1.40
C THR A 45 -15.61 -28.60 -2.61
N VAL A 46 -15.33 -27.30 -2.78
CA VAL A 46 -15.58 -26.62 -4.03
C VAL A 46 -14.63 -27.32 -4.99
N HIS A 47 -15.17 -28.34 -5.65
CA HIS A 47 -14.58 -28.88 -6.85
C HIS A 47 -14.40 -27.67 -7.77
N ARG A 48 -13.19 -27.12 -7.82
CA ARG A 48 -12.75 -26.07 -8.75
C ARG A 48 -12.66 -26.60 -10.19
N ALA A 49 -13.51 -27.53 -10.55
CA ALA A 49 -13.74 -27.90 -11.93
C ALA A 49 -14.64 -26.82 -12.54
N GLY A 50 -14.03 -25.76 -13.14
CA GLY A 50 -14.79 -24.92 -14.02
C GLY A 50 -14.78 -23.41 -13.80
N LEU A 51 -13.93 -22.82 -12.92
CA LEU A 51 -13.70 -21.38 -13.02
C LEU A 51 -12.94 -21.13 -14.33
N GLY A 52 -13.49 -20.33 -15.24
CA GLY A 52 -12.76 -19.87 -16.41
C GLY A 52 -11.44 -19.20 -16.02
N ALA A 53 -10.49 -19.15 -16.94
CA ALA A 53 -9.17 -18.57 -16.66
C ALA A 53 -9.29 -17.14 -16.07
N ILE A 54 -10.27 -16.37 -16.53
CA ILE A 54 -10.54 -15.00 -16.03
C ILE A 54 -10.97 -15.00 -14.57
N ASP A 55 -11.92 -15.88 -14.18
CA ASP A 55 -12.40 -15.93 -12.78
C ASP A 55 -11.30 -16.40 -11.84
N LYS A 56 -10.49 -17.36 -12.27
CA LYS A 56 -9.30 -17.80 -11.54
C LYS A 56 -8.30 -16.64 -11.39
N GLY A 57 -8.05 -15.90 -12.46
CA GLY A 57 -7.16 -14.75 -12.46
C GLY A 57 -7.66 -13.64 -11.53
N LYS A 58 -8.96 -13.33 -11.56
CA LYS A 58 -9.58 -12.39 -10.63
C LYS A 58 -9.33 -12.79 -9.18
N TYR A 59 -9.66 -14.02 -8.83
CA TYR A 59 -9.42 -14.54 -7.49
C TYR A 59 -7.95 -14.40 -7.06
N LEU A 60 -7.00 -14.75 -7.94
CA LEU A 60 -5.57 -14.63 -7.65
C LEU A 60 -5.16 -13.17 -7.45
N VAL A 61 -5.59 -12.25 -8.31
CA VAL A 61 -5.31 -10.81 -8.19
C VAL A 61 -5.82 -10.25 -6.85
N GLU A 62 -7.01 -10.70 -6.42
CA GLU A 62 -7.60 -10.30 -5.14
C GLU A 62 -6.78 -10.82 -3.95
N ILE A 63 -6.46 -12.11 -3.89
CA ILE A 63 -5.73 -12.69 -2.75
C ILE A 63 -4.25 -12.30 -2.71
N MET A 64 -3.66 -11.96 -3.85
CA MET A 64 -2.28 -11.44 -3.93
C MET A 64 -2.17 -9.97 -3.56
N GLY A 65 -3.29 -9.28 -3.33
CA GLY A 65 -3.33 -7.89 -2.91
C GLY A 65 -2.84 -6.91 -3.98
N CYS A 66 -2.98 -7.22 -5.26
CA CYS A 66 -2.50 -6.33 -6.34
C CYS A 66 -3.12 -4.93 -6.24
N ALA A 67 -4.39 -4.84 -5.83
CA ALA A 67 -5.10 -3.58 -5.66
C ALA A 67 -4.57 -2.73 -4.50
N ASP A 68 -3.81 -3.29 -3.55
CA ASP A 68 -3.27 -2.54 -2.43
C ASP A 68 -2.32 -1.43 -2.89
N CYS A 69 -1.54 -1.72 -3.92
CA CYS A 69 -0.61 -0.76 -4.52
C CYS A 69 -1.05 -0.28 -5.91
N HIS A 70 -1.65 -1.14 -6.73
CA HIS A 70 -1.95 -0.81 -8.12
C HIS A 70 -3.31 -0.18 -8.36
N ALA A 71 -4.17 -0.05 -7.33
CA ALA A 71 -5.42 0.69 -7.44
C ALA A 71 -5.32 2.04 -6.72
N PRO A 72 -5.58 3.18 -7.40
CA PRO A 72 -5.76 4.46 -6.74
C PRO A 72 -6.85 4.36 -5.68
N LYS A 73 -6.77 5.18 -4.63
CA LYS A 73 -7.73 5.13 -3.52
C LYS A 73 -8.67 6.33 -3.57
N LYS A 74 -9.93 6.04 -3.28
CA LYS A 74 -10.97 7.02 -2.97
C LYS A 74 -11.17 7.05 -1.46
N MET A 75 -11.16 8.24 -0.88
CA MET A 75 -11.38 8.40 0.57
C MET A 75 -12.87 8.29 0.88
N THR A 76 -13.20 7.49 1.91
CA THR A 76 -14.56 7.35 2.45
C THR A 76 -14.55 7.63 3.95
N ALA A 77 -15.75 7.69 4.55
CA ALA A 77 -15.87 7.82 6.00
C ALA A 77 -15.25 6.64 6.78
N GLN A 78 -15.12 5.48 6.14
CA GLN A 78 -14.50 4.27 6.71
C GLN A 78 -13.02 4.12 6.35
N GLY A 79 -12.46 5.08 5.62
CA GLY A 79 -11.08 5.07 5.16
C GLY A 79 -10.92 4.94 3.64
N PRO A 80 -9.67 4.75 3.15
CA PRO A 80 -9.38 4.62 1.73
C PRO A 80 -9.85 3.27 1.19
N ILE A 81 -10.57 3.30 0.07
CA ILE A 81 -10.96 2.10 -0.69
C ILE A 81 -10.41 2.20 -2.13
N PRO A 82 -10.16 1.10 -2.83
CA PRO A 82 -9.85 1.13 -4.25
C PRO A 82 -10.91 1.90 -5.04
N ASP A 83 -10.48 2.81 -5.91
CA ASP A 83 -11.40 3.57 -6.76
C ASP A 83 -11.91 2.66 -7.88
N PRO A 84 -13.23 2.35 -7.93
CA PRO A 84 -13.78 1.44 -8.92
C PRO A 84 -13.69 1.98 -10.36
N ASP A 85 -13.61 3.30 -10.53
CA ASP A 85 -13.53 3.92 -11.86
C ASP A 85 -12.14 3.83 -12.45
N LEU A 86 -11.12 3.80 -11.58
CA LEU A 86 -9.71 3.74 -11.96
C LEU A 86 -9.15 2.31 -11.94
N GLY A 87 -9.78 1.38 -11.24
CA GLY A 87 -9.37 -0.02 -11.19
C GLY A 87 -7.88 -0.17 -10.83
N LEU A 88 -7.16 -1.00 -11.57
CA LEU A 88 -5.73 -1.28 -11.37
C LEU A 88 -4.81 -0.35 -12.19
N SER A 89 -5.17 0.92 -12.34
CA SER A 89 -4.45 1.86 -13.22
C SER A 89 -3.12 2.40 -12.64
N GLY A 90 -2.70 1.99 -11.47
CA GLY A 90 -1.47 2.42 -10.83
C GLY A 90 -1.54 3.84 -10.23
N HIS A 91 -0.39 4.47 -10.06
CA HIS A 91 -0.35 5.84 -9.53
C HIS A 91 -0.91 6.83 -10.55
N PRO A 92 -1.91 7.67 -10.16
CA PRO A 92 -2.48 8.65 -11.08
C PRO A 92 -1.44 9.68 -11.53
N ALA A 93 -1.18 9.76 -12.82
CA ALA A 93 -0.14 10.63 -13.40
C ALA A 93 -0.30 12.12 -13.05
N LYS A 94 -1.52 12.56 -12.79
CA LYS A 94 -1.85 13.96 -12.44
C LYS A 94 -1.65 14.30 -10.96
N ILE A 95 -1.40 13.30 -10.09
CA ILE A 95 -1.19 13.53 -8.67
C ILE A 95 0.32 13.60 -8.39
N PRO A 96 0.84 14.75 -7.93
CA PRO A 96 2.26 14.86 -7.62
C PRO A 96 2.61 14.04 -6.36
N MET A 97 3.83 13.54 -6.30
CA MET A 97 4.36 12.84 -5.11
C MET A 97 4.37 13.72 -3.86
N GLY A 98 4.47 15.04 -4.02
CA GLY A 98 4.66 15.97 -2.92
C GLY A 98 6.11 16.03 -2.43
N LYS A 99 6.34 16.79 -1.35
CA LYS A 99 7.65 16.86 -0.70
C LYS A 99 7.89 15.62 0.13
N VAL A 100 9.03 15.00 -0.04
CA VAL A 100 9.48 13.86 0.76
C VAL A 100 10.55 14.32 1.74
N LEU A 101 10.41 13.95 3.01
CA LEU A 101 11.48 14.11 3.99
C LEU A 101 12.56 13.06 3.72
N LYS A 102 13.83 13.40 3.92
CA LYS A 102 14.94 12.44 3.80
C LYS A 102 14.70 11.27 4.75
N THR A 103 14.65 10.07 4.21
CA THR A 103 14.33 8.85 4.95
C THR A 103 15.45 7.84 4.77
N GLN A 104 16.57 8.04 5.49
CA GLN A 104 17.72 7.13 5.37
C GLN A 104 17.37 5.70 5.84
N ASP A 105 16.53 5.59 6.87
CA ASP A 105 16.24 4.31 7.54
C ASP A 105 14.78 3.82 7.41
N TRP A 106 13.96 4.54 6.60
CA TRP A 106 12.53 4.27 6.53
C TRP A 106 12.06 4.07 5.10
N VAL A 107 11.03 3.28 4.95
CA VAL A 107 10.22 3.23 3.74
C VAL A 107 8.91 3.97 4.01
N LEU A 108 8.62 4.98 3.20
CA LEU A 108 7.39 5.76 3.29
C LEU A 108 6.46 5.40 2.15
N PHE A 109 5.17 5.37 2.46
CA PHE A 109 4.12 5.18 1.48
C PHE A 109 3.24 6.42 1.36
N HIS A 110 2.87 6.75 0.14
CA HIS A 110 1.84 7.75 -0.12
C HIS A 110 0.49 7.28 0.48
N PRO A 111 -0.39 8.19 0.96
CA PRO A 111 -1.69 7.80 1.52
C PRO A 111 -2.56 6.90 0.62
N MET A 112 -2.40 6.99 -0.71
CA MET A 112 -3.05 6.07 -1.66
C MET A 112 -2.33 4.73 -1.82
N ASN A 113 -1.18 4.54 -1.16
CA ASN A 113 -0.31 3.36 -1.29
C ASN A 113 0.20 3.09 -2.73
N THR A 114 0.17 4.09 -3.59
CA THR A 114 0.59 3.99 -5.01
C THR A 114 2.00 4.53 -5.27
N ILE A 115 2.64 5.12 -4.26
CA ILE A 115 4.05 5.55 -4.28
C ILE A 115 4.74 4.99 -3.04
N ALA A 116 5.94 4.49 -3.22
CA ALA A 116 6.84 4.16 -2.11
C ALA A 116 8.19 4.85 -2.30
N VAL A 117 8.74 5.36 -1.18
CA VAL A 117 10.03 6.03 -1.13
C VAL A 117 10.94 5.33 -0.13
N GLY A 118 12.17 5.09 -0.52
CA GLY A 118 13.16 4.42 0.32
C GLY A 118 14.58 4.61 -0.24
N PRO A 119 15.55 3.79 0.18
CA PRO A 119 16.94 3.89 -0.28
C PRO A 119 17.13 3.80 -1.79
N TRP A 120 16.15 3.25 -2.50
CA TRP A 120 16.14 3.13 -3.97
C TRP A 120 15.63 4.38 -4.70
N GLY A 121 15.19 5.40 -3.97
CA GLY A 121 14.48 6.56 -4.52
C GLY A 121 12.97 6.43 -4.39
N ALA A 122 12.20 6.93 -5.35
CA ALA A 122 10.75 6.78 -5.39
C ALA A 122 10.32 5.83 -6.51
N SER A 123 9.43 4.90 -6.17
CA SER A 123 8.76 4.00 -7.11
C SER A 123 7.27 4.32 -7.18
N PHE A 124 6.71 4.19 -8.37
CA PHE A 124 5.29 4.40 -8.64
C PHE A 124 4.67 3.09 -9.11
N SER A 125 3.49 2.77 -8.58
CA SER A 125 2.77 1.56 -8.97
C SER A 125 2.33 1.65 -10.43
N ALA A 126 2.67 0.63 -11.22
CA ALA A 126 2.40 0.59 -12.64
C ALA A 126 0.90 0.47 -12.96
N ASN A 127 0.50 0.96 -14.12
CA ASN A 127 -0.81 0.70 -14.70
C ASN A 127 -0.88 -0.76 -15.19
N LEU A 128 -1.74 -1.57 -14.59
CA LEU A 128 -1.96 -2.98 -14.93
C LEU A 128 -3.19 -3.18 -15.81
N THR A 129 -3.88 -2.11 -16.22
CA THR A 129 -5.01 -2.21 -17.13
C THR A 129 -4.55 -2.47 -18.56
N PRO A 130 -5.44 -3.01 -19.44
CA PRO A 130 -5.11 -3.29 -20.84
C PRO A 130 -5.06 -2.04 -21.72
N ASP A 131 -4.81 -0.88 -21.15
CA ASP A 131 -4.55 0.36 -21.88
C ASP A 131 -3.13 0.38 -22.47
N ALA A 132 -2.91 1.18 -23.50
CA ALA A 132 -1.59 1.36 -24.12
C ALA A 132 -0.54 1.92 -23.16
N THR A 133 -0.96 2.72 -22.16
CA THR A 133 -0.11 3.24 -21.09
C THR A 133 0.16 2.21 -19.98
N GLY A 134 -0.55 1.08 -19.99
CA GLY A 134 -0.41 -0.03 -19.07
C GLY A 134 0.20 -1.27 -19.73
N ILE A 135 -0.46 -2.42 -19.53
CA ILE A 135 -0.01 -3.70 -20.09
C ILE A 135 -0.70 -4.07 -21.42
N GLY A 136 -1.36 -3.12 -22.05
CA GLY A 136 -2.15 -3.37 -23.28
C GLY A 136 -1.34 -4.02 -24.41
N SER A 137 -0.10 -3.58 -24.61
CA SER A 137 0.81 -4.11 -25.63
C SER A 137 1.68 -5.29 -25.17
N TRP A 138 1.57 -5.70 -23.89
CA TRP A 138 2.43 -6.78 -23.36
C TRP A 138 1.98 -8.14 -23.89
N SER A 139 2.96 -8.99 -24.17
CA SER A 139 2.74 -10.42 -24.33
C SER A 139 2.62 -11.09 -22.96
N GLU A 140 2.04 -12.28 -22.93
CA GLU A 140 2.02 -13.12 -21.72
C GLU A 140 3.43 -13.45 -21.24
N GLU A 141 4.37 -13.71 -22.14
CA GLU A 141 5.77 -13.95 -21.78
C GLU A 141 6.39 -12.75 -21.05
N GLN A 142 6.15 -11.53 -21.53
CA GLN A 142 6.62 -10.31 -20.85
C GLN A 142 6.03 -10.22 -19.43
N PHE A 143 4.76 -10.53 -19.25
CA PHE A 143 4.14 -10.55 -17.94
C PHE A 143 4.79 -11.59 -17.02
N ILE A 144 5.01 -12.81 -17.51
CA ILE A 144 5.68 -13.89 -16.76
C ILE A 144 7.08 -13.44 -16.33
N ILE A 145 7.89 -12.90 -17.26
CA ILE A 145 9.24 -12.38 -16.96
C ILE A 145 9.19 -11.29 -15.89
N ALA A 146 8.25 -10.36 -15.98
CA ALA A 146 8.11 -9.32 -14.95
C ALA A 146 7.82 -9.92 -13.58
N MET A 147 6.93 -10.91 -13.50
CA MET A 147 6.50 -11.52 -12.25
C MET A 147 7.50 -12.50 -11.65
N THR A 148 8.27 -13.23 -12.47
CA THR A 148 9.16 -14.30 -11.99
C THR A 148 10.64 -13.93 -12.01
N GLU A 149 11.06 -13.04 -12.91
CA GLU A 149 12.43 -12.55 -13.01
C GLU A 149 12.59 -11.11 -12.50
N GLY A 150 11.49 -10.46 -12.10
CA GLY A 150 11.49 -9.11 -11.56
C GLY A 150 11.98 -8.05 -12.54
N LYS A 151 11.75 -8.22 -13.85
CA LYS A 151 12.24 -7.30 -14.88
C LYS A 151 11.19 -6.27 -15.28
N SER A 152 11.59 -5.01 -15.31
CA SER A 152 10.72 -3.92 -15.73
C SER A 152 10.19 -4.15 -17.14
N LYS A 153 8.86 -4.06 -17.29
CA LYS A 153 8.13 -4.32 -18.54
C LYS A 153 8.35 -5.72 -19.14
N GLY A 154 8.81 -6.68 -18.33
CA GLY A 154 9.12 -8.02 -18.82
C GLY A 154 10.26 -8.08 -19.84
N ILE A 155 11.15 -7.10 -19.83
CA ILE A 155 12.31 -7.02 -20.74
C ILE A 155 13.54 -7.45 -19.95
N ARG A 156 14.16 -8.58 -20.31
CA ARG A 156 15.28 -9.18 -19.55
C ARG A 156 16.48 -8.26 -19.39
N THR A 157 16.73 -7.37 -20.35
CA THR A 157 17.82 -6.37 -20.30
C THR A 157 17.42 -5.09 -19.56
N ALA A 158 16.15 -4.93 -19.18
CA ALA A 158 15.71 -3.77 -18.44
C ALA A 158 16.10 -3.85 -16.95
N ARG A 159 16.00 -2.71 -16.26
CA ARG A 159 16.24 -2.63 -14.81
C ARG A 159 15.35 -3.61 -14.04
N PRO A 160 15.76 -4.01 -12.83
CA PRO A 160 14.88 -4.72 -11.92
C PRO A 160 13.61 -3.92 -11.59
N LEU A 161 12.55 -4.61 -11.20
CA LEU A 161 11.42 -3.98 -10.52
C LEU A 161 11.91 -3.40 -9.20
N LEU A 162 11.39 -2.23 -8.85
CA LEU A 162 11.77 -1.55 -7.62
C LEU A 162 10.88 -2.01 -6.45
N PRO A 163 11.41 -1.94 -5.22
CA PRO A 163 10.59 -2.13 -4.04
C PRO A 163 9.40 -1.13 -4.03
N PRO A 164 8.28 -1.47 -3.42
CA PRO A 164 8.01 -2.66 -2.62
C PRO A 164 7.40 -3.82 -3.41
N MET A 165 7.44 -3.81 -4.76
CA MET A 165 6.85 -4.90 -5.56
C MET A 165 7.42 -6.27 -5.12
N PRO A 166 6.62 -7.17 -4.56
CA PRO A 166 7.11 -8.41 -3.94
C PRO A 166 7.27 -9.53 -4.96
N TRP A 167 7.86 -9.24 -6.14
CA TRP A 167 8.04 -10.22 -7.20
C TRP A 167 8.78 -11.50 -6.76
N PRO A 168 9.71 -11.48 -5.76
CA PRO A 168 10.35 -12.72 -5.33
C PRO A 168 9.38 -13.75 -4.76
N ASN A 169 8.19 -13.31 -4.31
CA ASN A 169 7.16 -14.24 -3.82
C ASN A 169 6.48 -15.02 -4.96
N TYR A 170 6.66 -14.59 -6.20
CA TYR A 170 5.96 -15.12 -7.37
C TYR A 170 6.82 -16.01 -8.26
N VAL A 171 8.13 -16.14 -7.96
CA VAL A 171 9.08 -16.93 -8.78
C VAL A 171 8.66 -18.40 -8.94
N ASN A 172 7.96 -18.93 -7.95
CA ASN A 172 7.49 -20.32 -7.94
C ASN A 172 5.99 -20.45 -8.29
N MET A 173 5.33 -19.37 -8.76
CA MET A 173 3.96 -19.49 -9.23
C MET A 173 3.89 -20.41 -10.44
N LYS A 174 2.85 -21.23 -10.49
CA LYS A 174 2.59 -22.08 -11.65
C LYS A 174 2.28 -21.22 -12.86
N LYS A 175 2.75 -21.65 -14.03
CA LYS A 175 2.52 -20.93 -15.28
C LYS A 175 1.02 -20.71 -15.55
N GLU A 176 0.20 -21.72 -15.25
CA GLU A 176 -1.26 -21.65 -15.42
C GLU A 176 -1.91 -20.58 -14.53
N ASP A 177 -1.33 -20.30 -13.36
CA ASP A 177 -1.80 -19.25 -12.45
C ASP A 177 -1.39 -17.87 -12.97
N LEU A 178 -0.16 -17.72 -13.44
CA LEU A 178 0.31 -16.48 -14.08
C LEU A 178 -0.48 -16.17 -15.35
N SER A 179 -0.75 -17.19 -16.19
CA SER A 179 -1.59 -17.05 -17.38
C SER A 179 -3.01 -16.60 -17.03
N ALA A 180 -3.58 -17.14 -15.95
CA ALA A 180 -4.91 -16.75 -15.48
C ALA A 180 -4.93 -15.29 -14.98
N VAL A 181 -3.90 -14.89 -14.21
CA VAL A 181 -3.74 -13.49 -13.76
C VAL A 181 -3.66 -12.55 -14.96
N PHE A 182 -2.82 -12.87 -15.93
CA PHE A 182 -2.67 -12.05 -17.14
C PHE A 182 -3.97 -11.96 -17.93
N ALA A 183 -4.69 -13.07 -18.13
CA ALA A 183 -5.97 -13.09 -18.81
C ALA A 183 -7.00 -12.19 -18.12
N TYR A 184 -7.07 -12.23 -16.78
CA TYR A 184 -7.93 -11.34 -16.02
C TYR A 184 -7.53 -9.87 -16.21
N LEU A 185 -6.26 -9.53 -16.05
CA LEU A 185 -5.78 -8.14 -16.21
C LEU A 185 -6.08 -7.61 -17.62
N LYS A 186 -5.94 -8.45 -18.63
CA LYS A 186 -6.29 -8.11 -20.03
C LYS A 186 -7.80 -7.97 -20.26
N SER A 187 -8.63 -8.52 -19.40
CA SER A 187 -10.10 -8.38 -19.44
C SER A 187 -10.64 -7.17 -18.68
N CYS A 188 -9.80 -6.51 -17.87
CA CYS A 188 -10.19 -5.33 -17.12
C CYS A 188 -10.54 -4.15 -18.05
N LYS A 189 -11.29 -3.18 -17.51
CA LYS A 189 -11.54 -1.90 -18.20
C LYS A 189 -10.20 -1.17 -18.44
N PRO A 190 -9.88 -0.78 -19.69
CA PRO A 190 -8.68 0.02 -19.94
C PRO A 190 -8.83 1.42 -19.32
N VAL A 191 -7.76 1.90 -18.70
CA VAL A 191 -7.67 3.25 -18.12
C VAL A 191 -6.37 3.88 -18.62
N GLU A 192 -6.48 4.97 -19.35
CA GLU A 192 -5.33 5.76 -19.80
C GLU A 192 -4.71 6.45 -18.58
N ASN A 193 -3.51 6.02 -18.21
CA ASN A 193 -2.74 6.61 -17.11
C ASN A 193 -1.24 6.39 -17.35
N PRO A 194 -0.52 7.37 -17.89
CA PRO A 194 0.93 7.32 -18.07
C PRO A 194 1.64 7.54 -16.74
N VAL A 195 1.75 6.50 -15.95
CA VAL A 195 2.39 6.52 -14.63
C VAL A 195 3.79 7.14 -14.70
N PRO A 196 4.17 8.05 -13.77
CA PRO A 196 5.49 8.66 -13.76
C PRO A 196 6.64 7.66 -13.68
N GLN A 197 7.79 8.04 -14.23
CA GLN A 197 9.00 7.22 -14.11
C GLN A 197 9.53 7.27 -12.67
N PRO A 198 10.17 6.22 -12.19
CA PRO A 198 10.84 6.21 -10.89
C PRO A 198 11.84 7.36 -10.76
N ILE A 199 11.96 7.89 -9.55
CA ILE A 199 12.93 8.95 -9.21
C ILE A 199 14.08 8.30 -8.47
N THR A 200 15.30 8.55 -8.92
CA THR A 200 16.51 8.05 -8.27
C THR A 200 16.82 8.79 -6.96
N PRO A 201 17.57 8.19 -6.02
CA PRO A 201 17.86 8.82 -4.72
C PRO A 201 18.51 10.20 -4.78
N ASP A 202 19.32 10.44 -5.80
CA ASP A 202 20.00 11.71 -6.04
C ASP A 202 19.09 12.85 -6.51
N LYS A 203 17.85 12.49 -6.91
CA LYS A 203 16.83 13.43 -7.41
C LYS A 203 15.63 13.59 -6.48
N LEU A 204 15.69 12.98 -5.29
CA LEU A 204 14.65 13.09 -4.26
C LEU A 204 14.76 14.35 -3.41
#